data_a364ddf5f6a5b3422b240499692c567c
#
_entry.id   a364ddf5f6a5b3422b240499692c567c
#
_cell.length_a   1.000
_cell.length_b   1.000
_cell.length_c   1.000
_cell.angle_alpha   90.00
_cell.angle_beta   90.00
_cell.angle_gamma   90.00
#
_symmetry.space_group_name_H-M   'P 1'
#
loop_
_entity.id
_entity.type
_entity.pdbx_description
1 polymer ?
#
loop_
_entity_poly.entity_id
_entity_poly.type
_entity_poly.pdbx_seq_one_letter_code
_entity_poly.pdbx_strand_id
1 'polypeptide(L)'
;MNIAIRYFTKSKKGNTYKLASFISNKINVLAFDTNKDLEEEVDLLFLVNAMYASDIDDNVKEFLERNKDKIKLLVNVNSAASGASTIKSVKKVCDKLGIAVSQDEYHTVASWIFINKGRPNEADFNRLDEFIGKVVNK
;
A
#
# COMPACT_ATOMS: atom_id res chain seq x y z
N MET A 1 7.67 -0.10 -17.77
CA MET A 1 7.56 -0.86 -16.50
C MET A 1 6.10 -1.06 -16.18
N ASN A 2 5.68 -2.30 -15.94
CA ASN A 2 4.30 -2.58 -15.53
C ASN A 2 4.15 -2.31 -14.04
N ILE A 3 3.25 -1.42 -13.70
CA ILE A 3 2.98 -1.04 -12.32
C ILE A 3 1.50 -1.26 -12.01
N ALA A 4 1.22 -1.85 -10.88
CA ALA A 4 -0.15 -1.99 -10.38
C ALA A 4 -0.28 -1.34 -8.99
N ILE A 5 -1.48 -0.93 -8.67
CA ILE A 5 -1.83 -0.39 -7.36
C ILE A 5 -3.02 -1.19 -6.85
N ARG A 6 -2.87 -1.79 -5.67
CA ARG A 6 -3.96 -2.48 -4.99
C ARG A 6 -4.06 -1.98 -3.56
N TYR A 7 -5.29 -1.74 -3.12
CA TYR A 7 -5.51 -1.25 -1.78
C TYR A 7 -6.59 -2.06 -1.08
N PHE A 8 -6.52 -2.07 0.23
CA PHE A 8 -7.59 -2.62 1.06
C PHE A 8 -7.93 -1.66 2.17
N THR A 9 -9.20 -1.36 2.33
CA THR A 9 -9.72 -0.56 3.42
C THR A 9 -11.07 -1.09 3.86
N LYS A 10 -11.30 -1.06 5.17
CA LYS A 10 -12.61 -1.43 5.72
C LYS A 10 -13.63 -0.30 5.55
N SER A 11 -13.15 0.92 5.31
CA SER A 11 -14.00 2.10 5.04
C SER A 11 -13.95 2.43 3.58
N LYS A 12 -15.10 2.64 2.93
CA LYS A 12 -15.21 2.90 1.49
C LYS A 12 -14.42 4.13 1.12
N LYS A 13 -13.99 5.01 1.36
CA LYS A 13 -13.20 6.19 1.00
C LYS A 13 -12.36 6.67 2.18
N GLY A 14 -11.82 5.71 2.92
CA GLY A 14 -11.00 6.01 4.06
C GLY A 14 -9.59 6.47 3.68
N ASN A 15 -8.72 6.56 4.67
CA ASN A 15 -7.37 7.09 4.48
C ASN A 15 -6.54 6.24 3.52
N THR A 16 -6.69 4.93 3.57
CA THR A 16 -6.00 4.03 2.65
C THR A 16 -6.40 4.29 1.21
N TYR A 17 -7.70 4.48 0.96
CA TYR A 17 -8.19 4.83 -0.36
C TYR A 17 -7.60 6.17 -0.84
N LYS A 18 -7.50 7.16 0.03
CA LYS A 18 -6.92 8.46 -0.32
C LYS A 18 -5.46 8.34 -0.73
N LEU A 19 -4.68 7.50 -0.03
CA LEU A 19 -3.29 7.25 -0.40
C LEU A 19 -3.20 6.57 -1.76
N ALA A 20 -4.01 5.53 -1.99
CA ALA A 20 -4.03 4.82 -3.26
C ALA A 20 -4.44 5.73 -4.42
N SER A 21 -5.44 6.58 -4.22
CA SER A 21 -5.90 7.54 -5.22
C SER A 21 -4.83 8.56 -5.56
N PHE A 22 -4.07 9.01 -4.57
CA PHE A 22 -2.97 9.95 -4.79
C PHE A 22 -1.89 9.31 -5.66
N ILE A 23 -1.49 8.08 -5.36
CA ILE A 23 -0.50 7.36 -6.17
C ILE A 23 -1.04 7.19 -7.60
N SER A 24 -2.29 6.75 -7.73
CA SER A 24 -2.95 6.54 -9.02
C SER A 24 -2.89 7.80 -9.90
N ASN A 25 -3.21 8.95 -9.33
CA ASN A 25 -3.19 10.21 -10.06
C ASN A 25 -1.77 10.63 -10.45
N LYS A 26 -0.80 10.37 -9.59
CA LYS A 26 0.59 10.77 -9.85
C LYS A 26 1.26 9.98 -10.97
N ILE A 27 1.01 8.68 -11.03
CA ILE A 27 1.67 7.82 -12.02
C ILE A 27 0.75 7.40 -13.16
N ASN A 28 -0.49 7.87 -13.14
CA ASN A 28 -1.49 7.59 -14.17
C ASN A 28 -1.74 6.08 -14.37
N VAL A 29 -1.90 5.38 -13.26
CA VAL A 29 -2.22 3.95 -13.22
C VAL A 29 -3.47 3.79 -12.36
N LEU A 30 -4.48 3.06 -12.84
CA LEU A 30 -5.70 2.85 -12.07
C LEU A 30 -5.43 2.03 -10.81
N ALA A 31 -6.01 2.46 -9.71
CA ALA A 31 -5.96 1.73 -8.45
C ALA A 31 -7.23 0.91 -8.30
N PHE A 32 -7.09 -0.34 -7.86
CA PHE A 32 -8.22 -1.22 -7.56
C PHE A 32 -8.04 -1.80 -6.17
N ASP A 33 -9.13 -2.27 -5.58
CA ASP A 33 -9.00 -2.94 -4.31
C ASP A 33 -8.50 -4.38 -4.48
N THR A 34 -8.12 -5.00 -3.39
CA THR A 34 -7.49 -6.32 -3.37
C THR A 34 -8.44 -7.46 -3.78
N ASN A 35 -9.73 -7.18 -4.01
CA ASN A 35 -10.64 -8.18 -4.56
C ASN A 35 -10.40 -8.40 -6.05
N LYS A 36 -9.73 -7.45 -6.71
CA LYS A 36 -9.38 -7.59 -8.12
C LYS A 36 -7.97 -8.14 -8.25
N ASP A 37 -7.86 -9.33 -8.81
CA ASP A 37 -6.56 -9.97 -9.06
C ASP A 37 -5.76 -9.22 -10.13
N LEU A 38 -4.45 -9.46 -10.16
CA LEU A 38 -3.58 -8.95 -11.22
C LEU A 38 -3.83 -9.75 -12.49
N GLU A 39 -4.00 -9.06 -13.61
CA GLU A 39 -4.24 -9.71 -14.91
C GLU A 39 -2.95 -10.24 -15.53
N GLU A 40 -1.83 -9.61 -15.21
CA GLU A 40 -0.53 -9.98 -15.74
C GLU A 40 0.55 -9.75 -14.69
N GLU A 41 1.75 -10.23 -14.97
CA GLU A 41 2.89 -9.97 -14.10
C GLU A 41 3.23 -8.49 -14.09
N VAL A 42 3.49 -7.95 -12.90
CA VAL A 42 3.88 -6.56 -12.73
C VAL A 42 5.30 -6.47 -12.20
N ASP A 43 6.01 -5.46 -12.68
CA ASP A 43 7.38 -5.18 -12.19
C ASP A 43 7.33 -4.59 -10.80
N LEU A 44 6.29 -3.85 -10.49
CA LEU A 44 6.14 -3.16 -9.22
C LEU A 44 4.67 -3.11 -8.81
N LEU A 45 4.40 -3.56 -7.59
CA LEU A 45 3.07 -3.45 -6.98
C LEU A 45 3.14 -2.47 -5.80
N PHE A 46 2.39 -1.38 -5.87
CA PHE A 46 2.11 -0.57 -4.69
C PHE A 46 0.99 -1.26 -3.91
N LEU A 47 1.33 -1.79 -2.76
CA LEU A 47 0.35 -2.38 -1.85
C LEU A 47 -0.01 -1.34 -0.80
N VAL A 48 -1.22 -0.82 -0.89
CA VAL A 48 -1.69 0.27 -0.01
C VAL A 48 -2.62 -0.34 1.02
N ASN A 49 -2.23 -0.27 2.27
CA ASN A 49 -2.92 -0.99 3.33
C ASN A 49 -2.96 -0.17 4.63
N ALA A 50 -3.62 -0.72 5.63
CA ALA A 50 -3.72 -0.12 6.95
C ALA A 50 -3.38 -1.17 7.99
N MET A 51 -2.91 -0.70 9.14
CA MET A 51 -2.64 -1.57 10.28
C MET A 51 -3.94 -1.77 11.05
N TYR A 52 -4.32 -3.02 11.27
CA TYR A 52 -5.45 -3.42 12.09
C TYR A 52 -4.95 -4.35 13.20
N ALA A 53 -5.12 -3.92 14.45
CA ALA A 53 -4.68 -4.72 15.60
C ALA A 53 -3.22 -5.21 15.47
N SER A 54 -2.33 -4.31 15.08
CA SER A 54 -0.89 -4.55 14.90
C SER A 54 -0.52 -5.50 13.74
N ASP A 55 -1.45 -5.74 12.82
CA ASP A 55 -1.22 -6.61 11.67
C ASP A 55 -1.95 -6.06 10.44
N ILE A 56 -1.72 -6.68 9.29
CA ILE A 56 -2.49 -6.44 8.07
C ILE A 56 -3.70 -7.35 8.05
N ASP A 57 -4.74 -6.93 7.31
CA ASP A 57 -5.98 -7.71 7.22
C ASP A 57 -5.77 -9.01 6.45
N ASP A 58 -6.53 -10.04 6.80
CA ASP A 58 -6.48 -11.32 6.11
C ASP A 58 -6.78 -11.20 4.62
N ASN A 59 -7.63 -10.25 4.23
CA ASN A 59 -7.91 -10.00 2.82
C ASN A 59 -6.64 -9.66 2.04
N VAL A 60 -5.74 -8.88 2.64
CA VAL A 60 -4.45 -8.54 2.01
C VAL A 60 -3.58 -9.79 1.89
N LYS A 61 -3.54 -10.62 2.92
CA LYS A 61 -2.77 -11.87 2.91
C LYS A 61 -3.27 -12.81 1.82
N GLU A 62 -4.59 -12.93 1.67
CA GLU A 62 -5.22 -13.78 0.65
C GLU A 62 -4.92 -13.25 -0.76
N PHE A 63 -4.95 -11.93 -0.95
CA PHE A 63 -4.60 -11.32 -2.22
C PHE A 63 -3.16 -11.67 -2.61
N LEU A 64 -2.23 -11.55 -1.68
CA LEU A 64 -0.82 -11.87 -1.94
C LEU A 64 -0.64 -13.35 -2.30
N GLU A 65 -1.36 -14.24 -1.60
CA GLU A 65 -1.32 -15.68 -1.91
C GLU A 65 -1.82 -15.97 -3.33
N ARG A 66 -2.94 -15.35 -3.73
CA ARG A 66 -3.51 -15.59 -5.07
C ARG A 66 -2.62 -15.04 -6.18
N ASN A 67 -1.88 -13.96 -5.92
CA ASN A 67 -1.14 -13.23 -6.95
C ASN A 67 0.38 -13.35 -6.84
N LYS A 68 0.87 -14.26 -6.00
CA LYS A 68 2.30 -14.35 -5.68
C LYS A 68 3.21 -14.50 -6.89
N ASP A 69 2.76 -15.17 -7.93
CA ASP A 69 3.57 -15.41 -9.14
C ASP A 69 3.54 -14.23 -10.11
N LYS A 70 2.78 -13.19 -9.80
CA LYS A 70 2.60 -12.01 -10.67
C LYS A 70 3.25 -10.76 -10.12
N ILE A 71 3.95 -10.83 -9.00
CA ILE A 71 4.54 -9.67 -8.34
C ILE A 71 6.05 -9.83 -8.29
N LYS A 72 6.77 -9.00 -9.06
CA LYS A 72 8.24 -9.02 -9.03
C LYS A 72 8.79 -8.26 -7.82
N LEU A 73 8.22 -7.11 -7.51
CA LEU A 73 8.64 -6.29 -6.37
C LEU A 73 7.42 -5.60 -5.76
N LEU A 74 7.26 -5.76 -4.47
CA LEU A 74 6.19 -5.11 -3.71
C LEU A 74 6.74 -3.89 -2.98
N VAL A 75 6.06 -2.76 -3.11
CA VAL A 75 6.34 -1.52 -2.38
C VAL A 75 5.21 -1.29 -1.39
N ASN A 76 5.53 -1.28 -0.11
CA ASN A 76 4.54 -1.12 0.94
C ASN A 76 4.23 0.35 1.21
N VAL A 77 2.95 0.68 1.21
CA VAL A 77 2.44 2.01 1.58
C VAL A 77 1.32 1.79 2.57
N ASN A 78 1.42 2.36 3.77
CA ASN A 78 0.35 2.16 4.74
C ASN A 78 0.04 3.39 5.58
N SER A 79 -1.15 3.37 6.17
CA SER A 79 -1.55 4.28 7.21
C SER A 79 -1.80 3.51 8.51
N ALA A 80 -1.66 4.19 9.64
CA ALA A 80 -1.96 3.64 10.94
C ALA A 80 -2.25 4.79 11.91
N ALA A 81 -3.14 4.57 12.87
CA ALA A 81 -3.43 5.58 13.89
C ALA A 81 -2.16 5.93 14.67
N SER A 82 -1.29 4.98 14.91
CA SER A 82 0.00 5.19 15.58
C SER A 82 1.08 5.76 14.66
N GLY A 83 0.85 5.76 13.35
CA GLY A 83 1.89 6.08 12.35
C GLY A 83 2.86 4.95 12.08
N ALA A 84 2.67 3.79 12.69
CA ALA A 84 3.60 2.65 12.53
C ALA A 84 3.51 2.03 11.14
N SER A 85 4.60 1.38 10.73
CA SER A 85 4.68 0.67 9.46
C SER A 85 4.14 -0.75 9.58
N THR A 86 3.46 -1.23 8.53
CA THR A 86 3.04 -2.62 8.41
C THR A 86 4.11 -3.50 7.77
N ILE A 87 5.31 -2.96 7.50
CA ILE A 87 6.33 -3.66 6.71
C ILE A 87 6.71 -5.02 7.30
N LYS A 88 6.74 -5.16 8.62
CA LYS A 88 7.09 -6.43 9.25
C LYS A 88 6.05 -7.52 8.93
N SER A 89 4.76 -7.16 9.02
CA SER A 89 3.68 -8.08 8.67
C SER A 89 3.71 -8.45 7.20
N VAL A 90 3.92 -7.47 6.33
CA VAL A 90 4.00 -7.67 4.88
C VAL A 90 5.18 -8.58 4.54
N LYS A 91 6.36 -8.31 5.08
CA LYS A 91 7.55 -9.14 4.84
C LYS A 91 7.36 -10.57 5.31
N LYS A 92 6.74 -10.76 6.47
CA LYS A 92 6.49 -12.10 6.99
C LYS A 92 5.66 -12.94 6.02
N VAL A 93 4.62 -12.36 5.46
CA VAL A 93 3.76 -13.03 4.48
C VAL A 93 4.53 -13.25 3.16
N CYS A 94 5.18 -12.20 2.66
CA CYS A 94 5.88 -12.25 1.38
C CYS A 94 7.06 -13.22 1.39
N ASP A 95 7.78 -13.33 2.51
CA ASP A 95 8.87 -14.30 2.66
C ASP A 95 8.37 -15.73 2.47
N LYS A 96 7.19 -16.05 3.00
CA LYS A 96 6.60 -17.38 2.83
C LYS A 96 6.15 -17.64 1.40
N LEU A 97 5.77 -16.58 0.67
CA LEU A 97 5.23 -16.68 -0.67
C LEU A 97 6.28 -16.48 -1.78
N GLY A 98 7.49 -16.12 -1.42
CA GLY A 98 8.55 -15.86 -2.39
C GLY A 98 8.41 -14.53 -3.12
N ILE A 99 7.74 -13.55 -2.52
CA ILE A 99 7.59 -12.21 -3.10
C ILE A 99 8.69 -11.30 -2.55
N ALA A 100 9.42 -10.63 -3.44
CA ALA A 100 10.41 -9.65 -3.05
C ALA A 100 9.73 -8.35 -2.58
N VAL A 101 10.20 -7.81 -1.45
CA VAL A 101 9.67 -6.57 -0.86
C VAL A 101 10.74 -5.50 -0.91
N SER A 102 10.40 -4.31 -1.41
CA SER A 102 11.32 -3.19 -1.48
C SER A 102 11.73 -2.73 -0.07
N GLN A 103 12.98 -2.29 0.06
CA GLN A 103 13.47 -1.62 1.26
C GLN A 103 12.86 -0.23 1.39
N ASP A 104 12.48 0.38 0.28
CA ASP A 104 11.79 1.67 0.28
C ASP A 104 10.33 1.43 0.61
N GLU A 105 9.83 2.15 1.60
CA GLU A 105 8.44 2.06 2.04
C GLU A 105 7.95 3.43 2.48
N TYR A 106 6.64 3.59 2.52
CA TYR A 106 6.03 4.82 3.04
C TYR A 106 4.95 4.45 4.03
N HIS A 107 4.95 5.13 5.19
CA HIS A 107 3.86 5.00 6.16
C HIS A 107 3.56 6.34 6.77
N THR A 108 2.32 6.55 7.16
CA THR A 108 1.87 7.81 7.73
C THR A 108 0.78 7.62 8.77
N VAL A 109 0.50 8.70 9.47
CA VAL A 109 -0.55 8.75 10.48
C VAL A 109 -1.91 8.82 9.81
N ALA A 110 -2.87 8.09 10.34
CA ALA A 110 -4.27 8.14 9.88
C ALA A 110 -5.16 8.70 10.97
N SER A 111 -6.17 9.46 10.57
CA SER A 111 -7.21 9.88 11.50
C SER A 111 -8.07 8.67 11.89
N TRP A 112 -8.42 8.60 13.17
CA TRP A 112 -9.30 7.56 13.70
C TRP A 112 -10.17 8.14 14.81
N ILE A 113 -11.47 8.19 14.58
CA ILE A 113 -12.45 8.79 15.51
C ILE A 113 -12.02 10.22 15.91
N PHE A 114 -11.47 10.42 17.10
CA PHE A 114 -11.03 11.72 17.59
C PHE A 114 -9.52 11.91 17.60
N ILE A 115 -8.78 10.93 17.06
CA ILE A 115 -7.32 10.93 17.03
C ILE A 115 -6.84 11.34 15.65
N ASN A 116 -5.81 12.20 15.60
CA ASN A 116 -5.14 12.60 14.36
C ASN A 116 -6.09 13.22 13.31
N LYS A 117 -7.04 14.04 13.74
CA LYS A 117 -7.97 14.71 12.82
C LYS A 117 -7.21 15.44 11.72
N GLY A 118 -7.72 15.30 10.50
CA GLY A 118 -7.12 15.94 9.35
C GLY A 118 -5.89 15.24 8.77
N ARG A 119 -5.51 14.09 9.29
CA ARG A 119 -4.39 13.30 8.78
C ARG A 119 -4.89 12.10 7.97
N PRO A 120 -4.30 11.74 6.83
CA PRO A 120 -3.15 12.41 6.21
C PRO A 120 -3.49 13.82 5.72
N ASN A 121 -2.54 14.73 5.83
CA ASN A 121 -2.69 16.12 5.40
C ASN A 121 -1.79 16.42 4.20
N GLU A 122 -1.75 17.70 3.78
CA GLU A 122 -0.95 18.12 2.63
C GLU A 122 0.53 17.74 2.79
N ALA A 123 1.10 17.93 3.97
CA ALA A 123 2.51 17.56 4.22
C ALA A 123 2.72 16.05 4.06
N ASP A 124 1.77 15.24 4.49
CA ASP A 124 1.84 13.78 4.31
C ASP A 124 1.82 13.41 2.83
N PHE A 125 0.97 14.05 2.03
CA PHE A 125 0.91 13.81 0.59
C PHE A 125 2.13 14.33 -0.15
N ASN A 126 2.72 15.44 0.30
CA ASN A 126 3.98 15.93 -0.27
C ASN A 126 5.11 14.92 -0.07
N ARG A 127 5.19 14.30 1.11
CA ARG A 127 6.17 13.24 1.37
C ARG A 127 5.89 12.00 0.52
N LEU A 128 4.63 11.66 0.33
CA LEU A 128 4.26 10.55 -0.54
C LEU A 128 4.66 10.82 -1.99
N ASP A 129 4.47 12.05 -2.46
CA ASP A 129 4.88 12.45 -3.80
C ASP A 129 6.39 12.25 -4.02
N GLU A 130 7.19 12.71 -3.07
CA GLU A 130 8.65 12.51 -3.12
C GLU A 130 9.01 11.03 -3.13
N PHE A 131 8.32 10.25 -2.30
CA PHE A 131 8.54 8.81 -2.22
C PHE A 131 8.22 8.12 -3.55
N ILE A 132 7.10 8.46 -4.17
CA ILE A 132 6.70 7.91 -5.48
C ILE A 132 7.79 8.19 -6.51
N GLY A 133 8.27 9.42 -6.58
CA GLY A 133 9.33 9.80 -7.51
C GLY A 133 10.60 8.99 -7.30
N LYS A 134 10.97 8.76 -6.05
CA LYS A 134 12.14 7.96 -5.69
C LYS A 134 12.02 6.51 -6.16
N VAL A 135 10.82 5.92 -6.00
CA VAL A 135 10.59 4.51 -6.32
C VAL A 135 10.45 4.29 -7.82
N VAL A 136 9.68 5.14 -8.49
CA VAL A 136 9.33 4.95 -9.90
C VAL A 136 10.46 5.35 -10.84
N ASN A 137 11.30 6.31 -10.44
CA ASN A 137 12.39 6.83 -11.27
C ASN A 137 13.73 6.14 -11.03
N LYS A 138 13.72 5.01 -10.35
CA LYS A 138 14.93 4.22 -10.17
C LYS A 138 15.31 3.46 -11.44
#